data_21dd4939fc4d5e9c92649aec829ad6ad
#
_entry.id   21dd4939fc4d5e9c92649aec829ad6ad
#
_cell.length_a   1.000
_cell.length_b   1.000
_cell.length_c   1.000
_cell.angle_alpha   90.00
_cell.angle_beta   90.00
_cell.angle_gamma   90.00
#
_symmetry.space_group_name_H-M   'P 1'
#
loop_
_entity.id
_entity.type
_entity.pdbx_description
1 polymer ?
#
loop_
_entity_poly.entity_id
_entity_poly.type
_entity_poly.pdbx_seq_one_letter_code
_entity_poly.pdbx_strand_id
1 'polypeptide(L)'
;QWLITQHGRVALPDPSSTQGRVVRRAIGVDDGTHTWPVPPELLNAFAELPPLNFPAQPPEVVDTGQGLWARTPDGVAELTPTQAQMLIGLGAKTAASTAQEIAALADVPLNLNLPSTTFRFVSPDEGWMCAGNEGGGVVVPAQAGTVALAGEAVAHRFGGLNTGGVGVDSGHGYHVVAPTGQRHEVKDKETLEALGTGVGARVPWEILRLLPEGSALSREQALQVSS
;
A
#
# COMPACT_ATOMS: atom_id res chain seq x y z
N GLN A 1 -11.45 -7.34 5.64
CA GLN A 1 -11.22 -6.58 4.39
C GLN A 1 -10.12 -5.56 4.58
N TRP A 2 -9.39 -5.30 3.51
CA TRP A 2 -8.26 -4.38 3.50
C TRP A 2 -8.47 -3.30 2.44
N LEU A 3 -8.06 -2.08 2.75
CA LEU A 3 -7.84 -1.03 1.77
C LEU A 3 -6.36 -1.07 1.39
N ILE A 4 -6.06 -1.34 0.12
CA ILE A 4 -4.70 -1.34 -0.42
C ILE A 4 -4.50 -0.03 -1.17
N THR A 5 -3.44 0.69 -0.83
CA THR A 5 -3.06 1.97 -1.42
C THR A 5 -1.63 1.91 -1.94
N GLN A 6 -1.20 2.94 -2.63
CA GLN A 6 0.21 3.08 -3.06
C GLN A 6 1.22 3.10 -1.89
N HIS A 7 0.77 3.25 -0.65
CA HIS A 7 1.63 3.31 0.53
C HIS A 7 1.60 2.02 1.36
N GLY A 8 0.66 1.12 1.08
CA GLY A 8 0.48 -0.12 1.83
C GLY A 8 -0.99 -0.50 2.02
N ARG A 9 -1.24 -1.36 2.99
CA ARG A 9 -2.57 -1.88 3.34
C ARG A 9 -3.00 -1.39 4.71
N VAL A 10 -4.28 -1.11 4.88
CA VAL A 10 -4.90 -0.85 6.19
C VAL A 10 -6.17 -1.69 6.35
N ALA A 11 -6.34 -2.26 7.53
CA ALA A 11 -7.55 -3.03 7.84
C ALA A 11 -8.76 -2.11 7.93
N LEU A 12 -9.83 -2.45 7.20
CA LEU A 12 -11.12 -1.77 7.34
C LEU A 12 -11.93 -2.45 8.46
N PRO A 13 -12.66 -1.67 9.28
CA PRO A 13 -13.57 -2.23 10.27
C PRO A 13 -14.63 -3.13 9.63
N ASP A 14 -15.25 -3.97 10.44
CA ASP A 14 -16.35 -4.85 10.00
C ASP A 14 -17.42 -4.05 9.24
N PRO A 15 -17.82 -4.47 8.03
CA PRO A 15 -18.80 -3.74 7.22
C PRO A 15 -20.18 -3.59 7.89
N SER A 16 -20.53 -4.50 8.80
CA SER A 16 -21.77 -4.44 9.58
C SER A 16 -21.72 -3.46 10.75
N SER A 17 -20.51 -3.06 11.19
CA SER A 17 -20.34 -2.09 12.26
C SER A 17 -20.65 -0.66 11.81
N THR A 18 -20.94 0.22 12.75
CA THR A 18 -21.12 1.65 12.46
C THR A 18 -19.87 2.27 11.86
N GLN A 19 -18.70 2.00 12.45
CA GLN A 19 -17.40 2.46 11.96
C GLN A 19 -17.14 1.98 10.53
N GLY A 20 -17.39 0.68 10.27
CA GLY A 20 -17.19 0.11 8.94
C GLY A 20 -18.07 0.72 7.85
N ARG A 21 -19.33 1.01 8.15
CA ARG A 21 -20.24 1.70 7.22
C ARG A 21 -19.83 3.14 6.98
N VAL A 22 -19.49 3.86 8.06
CA VAL A 22 -19.09 5.26 7.98
C VAL A 22 -17.84 5.43 7.15
N VAL A 23 -16.79 4.64 7.43
CA VAL A 23 -15.53 4.72 6.66
C VAL A 23 -15.78 4.45 5.19
N ARG A 24 -16.46 3.34 4.86
CA ARG A 24 -16.69 2.97 3.45
C ARG A 24 -17.42 4.06 2.68
N ARG A 25 -18.45 4.65 3.25
CA ARG A 25 -19.17 5.77 2.62
C ARG A 25 -18.27 6.98 2.43
N ALA A 26 -17.50 7.34 3.44
CA ALA A 26 -16.64 8.52 3.40
C ALA A 26 -15.49 8.39 2.39
N ILE A 27 -14.96 7.18 2.20
CA ILE A 27 -13.89 6.94 1.22
C ILE A 27 -14.41 6.67 -0.21
N GLY A 28 -15.73 6.61 -0.39
CA GLY A 28 -16.36 6.44 -1.71
C GLY A 28 -16.66 4.98 -2.10
N VAL A 29 -16.72 4.05 -1.15
CA VAL A 29 -17.16 2.67 -1.43
C VAL A 29 -18.67 2.68 -1.60
N ASP A 30 -19.12 2.13 -2.71
CA ASP A 30 -20.54 1.96 -3.10
C ASP A 30 -20.82 0.53 -3.59
N ASP A 31 -22.05 0.28 -4.04
CA ASP A 31 -22.48 -1.02 -4.54
C ASP A 31 -21.78 -1.45 -5.85
N GLY A 32 -21.19 -0.52 -6.57
CA GLY A 32 -20.39 -0.76 -7.77
C GLY A 32 -18.91 -1.02 -7.49
N THR A 33 -18.48 -0.87 -6.25
CA THR A 33 -17.06 -1.05 -5.89
C THR A 33 -16.68 -2.52 -5.89
N HIS A 34 -15.82 -2.90 -6.83
CA HIS A 34 -15.31 -4.25 -6.94
C HIS A 34 -14.22 -4.55 -5.91
N THR A 35 -14.18 -5.79 -5.45
CA THR A 35 -13.13 -6.30 -4.55
C THR A 35 -12.17 -7.20 -5.30
N TRP A 36 -10.88 -7.13 -4.92
CA TRP A 36 -9.86 -8.01 -5.44
C TRP A 36 -9.72 -9.26 -4.56
N PRO A 37 -9.80 -10.47 -5.11
CA PRO A 37 -9.41 -11.67 -4.39
C PRO A 37 -7.88 -11.72 -4.31
N VAL A 38 -7.33 -11.38 -3.16
CA VAL A 38 -5.88 -11.33 -2.92
C VAL A 38 -5.49 -12.49 -2.02
N PRO A 39 -4.59 -13.40 -2.45
CA PRO A 39 -4.10 -14.47 -1.60
C PRO A 39 -3.28 -13.89 -0.42
N PRO A 40 -3.26 -14.59 0.73
CA PRO A 40 -2.57 -14.11 1.94
C PRO A 40 -1.10 -13.74 1.72
N GLU A 41 -0.41 -14.49 0.89
CA GLU A 41 1.01 -14.27 0.58
C GLU A 41 1.22 -12.93 -0.15
N LEU A 42 0.38 -12.64 -1.14
CA LEU A 42 0.42 -11.35 -1.84
C LEU A 42 -0.04 -10.21 -0.91
N LEU A 43 -1.07 -10.44 -0.09
CA LEU A 43 -1.51 -9.45 0.88
C LEU A 43 -0.38 -9.06 1.84
N ASN A 44 0.44 -10.01 2.26
CA ASN A 44 1.58 -9.78 3.16
C ASN A 44 2.76 -9.05 2.50
N ALA A 45 2.79 -8.97 1.18
CA ALA A 45 3.77 -8.17 0.46
C ALA A 45 3.48 -6.66 0.51
N PHE A 46 2.25 -6.27 0.87
CA PHE A 46 1.93 -4.86 1.11
C PHE A 46 2.28 -4.46 2.54
N ALA A 47 3.00 -3.35 2.70
CA ALA A 47 3.34 -2.81 4.01
C ALA A 47 2.08 -2.54 4.82
N GLU A 48 2.05 -2.98 6.07
CA GLU A 48 0.92 -2.74 6.95
C GLU A 48 1.00 -1.32 7.52
N LEU A 49 -0.02 -0.53 7.22
CA LEU A 49 -0.15 0.83 7.72
C LEU A 49 -0.77 0.82 9.13
N PRO A 50 -0.53 1.87 9.92
CA PRO A 50 -1.17 2.00 11.23
C PRO A 50 -2.69 1.83 11.14
N PRO A 51 -3.32 1.16 12.11
CA PRO A 51 -4.76 0.94 12.11
C PRO A 51 -5.53 2.25 12.17
N LEU A 52 -6.73 2.27 11.59
CA LEU A 52 -7.62 3.41 11.68
C LEU A 52 -7.96 3.67 13.16
N ASN A 53 -7.86 4.93 13.58
CA ASN A 53 -8.15 5.35 14.94
C ASN A 53 -9.46 6.14 15.00
N PHE A 54 -10.44 5.59 15.70
CA PHE A 54 -11.77 6.20 15.88
C PHE A 54 -11.88 6.75 17.29
N PRO A 55 -12.13 8.06 17.46
CA PRO A 55 -12.29 8.63 18.78
C PRO A 55 -13.56 8.07 19.46
N ALA A 56 -13.42 7.69 20.74
CA ALA A 56 -14.56 7.19 21.53
C ALA A 56 -15.67 8.26 21.68
N GLN A 57 -15.26 9.52 21.73
CA GLN A 57 -16.12 10.69 21.70
C GLN A 57 -15.63 11.57 20.55
N PRO A 58 -16.32 11.57 19.40
CA PRO A 58 -15.95 12.43 18.29
C PRO A 58 -16.00 13.91 18.70
N PRO A 59 -14.97 14.71 18.33
CA PRO A 59 -14.98 16.14 18.56
C PRO A 59 -16.10 16.80 17.77
N GLU A 60 -16.54 17.99 18.18
CA GLU A 60 -17.51 18.78 17.43
C GLU A 60 -16.92 19.20 16.09
N VAL A 61 -17.70 19.03 15.02
CA VAL A 61 -17.31 19.50 13.68
C VAL A 61 -17.90 20.88 13.46
N VAL A 62 -17.02 21.84 13.19
CA VAL A 62 -17.40 23.24 12.99
C VAL A 62 -17.18 23.61 11.52
N ASP A 63 -18.24 24.15 10.90
CA ASP A 63 -18.20 24.67 9.54
C ASP A 63 -18.13 26.20 9.56
N THR A 64 -17.09 26.76 8.92
CA THR A 64 -16.92 28.22 8.79
C THR A 64 -17.39 28.75 7.43
N GLY A 65 -17.88 27.87 6.55
CA GLY A 65 -18.15 28.19 5.14
C GLY A 65 -16.88 28.32 4.29
N GLN A 66 -15.69 28.34 4.90
CA GLN A 66 -14.39 28.39 4.23
C GLN A 66 -13.52 27.14 4.56
N GLY A 67 -13.88 26.39 5.59
CA GLY A 67 -13.17 25.21 6.02
C GLY A 67 -13.93 24.48 7.14
N LEU A 68 -13.53 23.23 7.38
CA LEU A 68 -14.10 22.36 8.39
C LEU A 68 -13.07 22.14 9.50
N TRP A 69 -13.52 22.19 10.75
CA TRP A 69 -12.66 22.12 11.92
C TRP A 69 -13.20 21.15 12.96
N ALA A 70 -12.29 20.45 13.62
CA ALA A 70 -12.62 19.71 14.85
C ALA A 70 -12.39 20.63 16.04
N ARG A 71 -13.44 20.85 16.86
CA ARG A 71 -13.31 21.60 18.13
C ARG A 71 -13.14 20.62 19.26
N THR A 72 -12.08 20.80 20.03
CA THR A 72 -11.77 20.06 21.26
C THR A 72 -11.73 21.02 22.45
N PRO A 73 -11.67 20.53 23.71
CA PRO A 73 -11.48 21.40 24.87
C PRO A 73 -10.19 22.23 24.81
N ASP A 74 -9.16 21.74 24.11
CA ASP A 74 -7.83 22.35 24.08
C ASP A 74 -7.62 23.31 22.90
N GLY A 75 -8.50 23.24 21.89
CA GLY A 75 -8.39 24.08 20.69
C GLY A 75 -9.08 23.49 19.46
N VAL A 76 -8.58 23.83 18.29
CA VAL A 76 -9.14 23.42 17.01
C VAL A 76 -8.10 22.73 16.12
N ALA A 77 -8.57 21.84 15.24
CA ALA A 77 -7.77 21.22 14.19
C ALA A 77 -8.52 21.25 12.86
N GLU A 78 -7.84 21.55 11.79
CA GLU A 78 -8.42 21.53 10.45
C GLU A 78 -8.79 20.09 10.05
N LEU A 79 -9.92 19.93 9.40
CA LEU A 79 -10.44 18.67 8.89
C LEU A 79 -10.58 18.72 7.36
N THR A 80 -10.24 17.63 6.71
CA THR A 80 -10.70 17.44 5.34
C THR A 80 -12.20 17.12 5.31
N PRO A 81 -12.90 17.33 4.19
CA PRO A 81 -14.30 16.96 4.05
C PRO A 81 -14.56 15.49 4.36
N THR A 82 -13.65 14.60 3.96
CA THR A 82 -13.74 13.15 4.22
C THR A 82 -13.66 12.84 5.72
N GLN A 83 -12.73 13.46 6.43
CA GLN A 83 -12.61 13.30 7.89
C GLN A 83 -13.82 13.86 8.64
N ALA A 84 -14.29 15.04 8.26
CA ALA A 84 -15.48 15.64 8.84
C ALA A 84 -16.72 14.73 8.64
N GLN A 85 -16.92 14.21 7.43
CA GLN A 85 -18.00 13.25 7.14
C GLN A 85 -17.92 12.00 8.02
N MET A 86 -16.72 11.46 8.26
CA MET A 86 -16.56 10.32 9.16
C MET A 86 -16.91 10.67 10.59
N LEU A 87 -16.42 11.79 11.11
CA LEU A 87 -16.71 12.21 12.49
C LEU A 87 -18.22 12.44 12.69
N ILE A 88 -18.88 13.11 11.75
CA ILE A 88 -20.35 13.31 11.77
C ILE A 88 -21.08 11.96 11.73
N GLY A 89 -20.66 11.06 10.85
CA GLY A 89 -21.21 9.70 10.77
C GLY A 89 -21.00 8.86 12.04
N LEU A 90 -20.00 9.18 12.84
CA LEU A 90 -19.73 8.58 14.15
C LEU A 90 -20.48 9.28 15.29
N GLY A 91 -21.28 10.32 15.01
CA GLY A 91 -22.09 11.01 15.99
C GLY A 91 -21.50 12.31 16.50
N ALA A 92 -20.51 12.89 15.83
CA ALA A 92 -20.02 14.24 16.15
C ALA A 92 -21.16 15.25 16.06
N LYS A 93 -21.21 16.18 17.00
CA LYS A 93 -22.07 17.36 16.89
C LYS A 93 -21.54 18.27 15.79
N THR A 94 -22.44 19.00 15.16
CA THR A 94 -22.09 20.00 14.15
C THR A 94 -22.45 21.40 14.63
N ALA A 95 -21.61 22.38 14.35
CA ALA A 95 -21.85 23.79 14.62
C ALA A 95 -21.39 24.64 13.43
N ALA A 96 -21.96 25.82 13.29
CA ALA A 96 -21.43 26.88 12.42
C ALA A 96 -20.65 27.88 13.28
N SER A 97 -19.58 28.45 12.71
CA SER A 97 -18.77 29.50 13.33
C SER A 97 -18.21 30.41 12.24
N THR A 98 -17.56 31.48 12.63
CA THR A 98 -16.83 32.33 11.73
C THR A 98 -15.35 31.95 11.67
N ALA A 99 -14.67 32.25 10.56
CA ALA A 99 -13.23 32.05 10.45
C ALA A 99 -12.45 32.86 11.54
N GLN A 100 -12.99 34.02 11.95
CA GLN A 100 -12.40 34.85 12.99
C GLN A 100 -12.48 34.19 14.37
N GLU A 101 -13.61 33.55 14.71
CA GLU A 101 -13.76 32.83 15.97
C GLU A 101 -12.83 31.61 16.02
N ILE A 102 -12.67 30.87 14.93
CA ILE A 102 -11.73 29.76 14.84
C ILE A 102 -10.28 30.25 14.98
N ALA A 103 -9.93 31.33 14.29
CA ALA A 103 -8.57 31.90 14.35
C ALA A 103 -8.19 32.44 15.75
N ALA A 104 -9.14 32.65 16.64
CA ALA A 104 -8.90 33.05 18.02
C ALA A 104 -8.58 31.85 18.95
N LEU A 105 -8.77 30.62 18.48
CA LEU A 105 -8.50 29.40 19.24
C LEU A 105 -7.09 28.86 18.91
N ALA A 106 -6.52 28.07 19.82
CA ALA A 106 -5.24 27.44 19.61
C ALA A 106 -5.36 26.29 18.60
N ASP A 107 -4.39 26.18 17.69
CA ASP A 107 -4.24 25.01 16.83
C ASP A 107 -3.71 23.83 17.65
N VAL A 108 -4.38 22.71 17.57
CA VAL A 108 -3.98 21.48 18.28
C VAL A 108 -3.87 20.30 17.30
N PRO A 109 -2.89 19.40 17.51
CA PRO A 109 -2.82 18.20 16.70
C PRO A 109 -4.00 17.28 17.00
N LEU A 110 -4.73 16.90 15.98
CA LEU A 110 -5.77 15.88 16.08
C LEU A 110 -5.17 14.53 15.66
N ASN A 111 -4.91 13.66 16.64
CA ASN A 111 -4.34 12.32 16.39
C ASN A 111 -5.42 11.37 15.82
N LEU A 112 -5.93 11.71 14.65
CA LEU A 112 -6.85 10.86 13.89
C LEU A 112 -6.06 10.14 12.79
N ASN A 113 -6.00 8.83 12.87
CA ASN A 113 -5.55 8.03 11.72
C ASN A 113 -6.77 7.63 10.89
N LEU A 114 -7.40 8.61 10.25
CA LEU A 114 -8.55 8.46 9.35
C LEU A 114 -8.17 8.89 7.94
N PRO A 115 -8.71 8.25 6.89
CA PRO A 115 -8.52 8.69 5.52
C PRO A 115 -8.89 10.17 5.34
N SER A 116 -8.03 10.91 4.66
CA SER A 116 -8.22 12.35 4.44
C SER A 116 -8.92 12.68 3.13
N THR A 117 -9.03 11.70 2.23
CA THR A 117 -9.61 11.86 0.89
C THR A 117 -10.50 10.68 0.53
N THR A 118 -11.36 10.87 -0.46
CA THR A 118 -12.01 9.77 -1.17
C THR A 118 -10.99 9.04 -2.05
N PHE A 119 -11.26 7.78 -2.38
CA PHE A 119 -10.43 6.99 -3.29
C PHE A 119 -11.16 6.70 -4.60
N ARG A 120 -10.40 6.66 -5.69
CA ARG A 120 -10.85 5.98 -6.89
C ARG A 120 -10.49 4.51 -6.75
N PHE A 121 -11.49 3.66 -6.68
CA PHE A 121 -11.30 2.22 -6.65
C PHE A 121 -11.07 1.71 -8.08
N VAL A 122 -10.09 0.84 -8.22
CA VAL A 122 -9.72 0.22 -9.50
C VAL A 122 -10.32 -1.18 -9.54
N SER A 123 -11.00 -1.49 -10.63
CA SER A 123 -11.61 -2.80 -10.83
C SER A 123 -10.60 -3.85 -11.32
N PRO A 124 -10.80 -5.16 -11.01
CA PRO A 124 -9.93 -6.24 -11.49
C PRO A 124 -9.82 -6.36 -13.01
N ASP A 125 -10.78 -5.86 -13.76
CA ASP A 125 -10.77 -5.83 -15.24
C ASP A 125 -9.94 -4.67 -15.82
N GLU A 126 -9.54 -3.69 -15.01
CA GLU A 126 -8.68 -2.59 -15.45
C GLU A 126 -7.19 -2.99 -15.55
N GLY A 127 -6.76 -4.09 -14.91
CA GLY A 127 -5.37 -4.52 -14.96
C GLY A 127 -4.97 -5.54 -13.91
N TRP A 128 -3.71 -5.49 -13.49
CA TRP A 128 -3.11 -6.40 -12.52
C TRP A 128 -2.75 -5.65 -11.24
N MET A 129 -3.17 -6.18 -10.09
CA MET A 129 -2.69 -5.69 -8.80
C MET A 129 -1.27 -6.22 -8.55
N CYS A 130 -0.33 -5.32 -8.35
CA CYS A 130 1.07 -5.63 -8.11
C CYS A 130 1.52 -5.06 -6.77
N ALA A 131 2.38 -5.79 -6.06
CA ALA A 131 3.14 -5.25 -4.93
C ALA A 131 4.40 -4.57 -5.47
N GLY A 132 4.58 -3.31 -5.15
CA GLY A 132 5.81 -2.57 -5.45
C GLY A 132 6.90 -2.85 -4.41
N ASN A 133 8.16 -2.55 -4.77
CA ASN A 133 9.34 -2.77 -3.94
C ASN A 133 9.31 -2.04 -2.58
N GLU A 134 8.51 -0.99 -2.44
CA GLU A 134 8.32 -0.24 -1.19
C GLU A 134 7.10 -0.73 -0.37
N GLY A 135 6.49 -1.85 -0.79
CA GLY A 135 5.32 -2.43 -0.11
C GLY A 135 4.00 -1.72 -0.43
N GLY A 136 4.00 -0.79 -1.39
CA GLY A 136 2.77 -0.17 -1.89
C GLY A 136 2.06 -1.02 -2.94
N GLY A 137 0.75 -0.80 -3.10
CA GLY A 137 -0.05 -1.40 -4.17
C GLY A 137 -0.02 -0.54 -5.43
N VAL A 138 0.20 -1.17 -6.57
CA VAL A 138 0.14 -0.54 -7.90
C VAL A 138 -0.76 -1.36 -8.80
N VAL A 139 -1.62 -0.68 -9.57
CA VAL A 139 -2.34 -1.35 -10.66
C VAL A 139 -1.62 -1.11 -11.96
N VAL A 140 -1.21 -2.20 -12.58
CA VAL A 140 -0.53 -2.21 -13.89
C VAL A 140 -1.55 -2.52 -14.96
N PRO A 141 -1.71 -1.68 -16.00
CA PRO A 141 -2.65 -1.93 -17.07
C PRO A 141 -2.45 -3.30 -17.72
N ALA A 142 -3.52 -3.95 -18.14
CA ALA A 142 -3.47 -5.29 -18.73
C ALA A 142 -2.56 -5.37 -19.99
N GLN A 143 -2.41 -4.27 -20.71
CA GLN A 143 -1.56 -4.15 -21.91
C GLN A 143 -0.08 -3.87 -21.58
N ALA A 144 0.26 -3.60 -20.33
CA ALA A 144 1.66 -3.36 -19.94
C ALA A 144 2.50 -4.62 -20.16
N GLY A 145 3.77 -4.42 -20.57
CA GLY A 145 4.73 -5.49 -20.81
C GLY A 145 5.09 -6.23 -19.52
N THR A 146 4.21 -7.16 -19.11
CA THR A 146 4.46 -8.05 -17.98
C THR A 146 4.71 -9.47 -18.46
N VAL A 147 5.54 -10.21 -17.74
CA VAL A 147 5.87 -11.61 -18.03
C VAL A 147 4.96 -12.51 -17.18
N ALA A 148 4.33 -13.51 -17.82
CA ALA A 148 3.63 -14.55 -17.09
C ALA A 148 4.64 -15.44 -16.37
N LEU A 149 4.43 -15.68 -15.08
CA LEU A 149 5.29 -16.54 -14.30
C LEU A 149 4.88 -18.00 -14.47
N ALA A 150 5.88 -18.86 -14.57
CA ALA A 150 5.70 -20.30 -14.69
C ALA A 150 5.92 -20.99 -13.34
N GLY A 151 5.35 -22.18 -13.15
CA GLY A 151 5.53 -22.99 -11.95
C GLY A 151 4.55 -22.65 -10.83
N GLU A 152 4.90 -23.01 -9.60
CA GLU A 152 4.07 -22.84 -8.39
C GLU A 152 4.29 -21.45 -7.72
N ALA A 153 4.47 -20.41 -8.52
CA ALA A 153 4.63 -19.07 -8.01
C ALA A 153 3.29 -18.52 -7.46
N VAL A 154 3.35 -17.79 -6.36
CA VAL A 154 2.19 -17.08 -5.81
C VAL A 154 1.77 -15.93 -6.72
N ALA A 155 2.74 -15.21 -7.29
CA ALA A 155 2.48 -14.16 -8.27
C ALA A 155 2.20 -14.77 -9.65
N HIS A 156 1.18 -14.28 -10.34
CA HIS A 156 0.85 -14.73 -11.70
C HIS A 156 1.69 -14.02 -12.77
N ARG A 157 2.12 -12.80 -12.49
CA ARG A 157 2.87 -11.97 -13.44
C ARG A 157 3.96 -11.17 -12.74
N PHE A 158 4.97 -10.85 -13.52
CA PHE A 158 6.10 -10.03 -13.11
C PHE A 158 6.29 -8.88 -14.11
N GLY A 159 6.62 -7.71 -13.62
CA GLY A 159 6.89 -6.53 -14.45
C GLY A 159 8.06 -5.71 -13.89
N GLY A 160 8.70 -4.92 -14.77
CA GLY A 160 9.69 -3.93 -14.35
C GLY A 160 11.14 -4.18 -14.72
N LEU A 161 11.51 -5.33 -15.27
CA LEU A 161 12.86 -5.53 -15.83
C LEU A 161 12.84 -5.42 -17.35
N ASN A 162 13.48 -4.38 -17.87
CA ASN A 162 13.58 -4.16 -19.31
C ASN A 162 14.86 -4.78 -19.92
N THR A 163 15.88 -5.04 -19.12
CA THR A 163 17.18 -5.54 -19.58
C THR A 163 17.87 -6.39 -18.51
N GLY A 164 18.32 -7.59 -18.88
CA GLY A 164 19.19 -8.42 -18.06
C GLY A 164 18.61 -8.84 -16.69
N GLY A 165 19.38 -9.62 -15.95
CA GLY A 165 19.07 -9.92 -14.55
C GLY A 165 19.51 -8.78 -13.62
N VAL A 166 18.82 -8.61 -12.51
CA VAL A 166 19.12 -7.58 -11.49
C VAL A 166 19.47 -8.25 -10.18
N GLY A 167 20.62 -7.87 -9.60
CA GLY A 167 21.01 -8.26 -8.26
C GLY A 167 20.19 -7.50 -7.23
N VAL A 168 19.65 -8.19 -6.22
CA VAL A 168 18.85 -7.60 -5.15
C VAL A 168 19.32 -8.10 -3.78
N ASP A 169 19.22 -7.23 -2.78
CA ASP A 169 19.42 -7.54 -1.37
C ASP A 169 18.05 -7.62 -0.70
N SER A 170 17.70 -8.80 -0.17
CA SER A 170 16.45 -9.01 0.54
C SER A 170 16.50 -8.64 2.04
N GLY A 171 17.69 -8.29 2.54
CA GLY A 171 17.97 -8.19 3.98
C GLY A 171 18.16 -9.57 4.66
N HIS A 172 17.85 -10.66 3.97
CA HIS A 172 18.03 -12.04 4.41
C HIS A 172 18.99 -12.83 3.51
N GLY A 173 19.46 -12.21 2.45
CA GLY A 173 20.38 -12.80 1.47
C GLY A 173 20.34 -12.08 0.13
N TYR A 174 21.24 -12.47 -0.75
CA TYR A 174 21.37 -11.91 -2.08
C TYR A 174 20.69 -12.78 -3.12
N HIS A 175 20.07 -12.15 -4.11
CA HIS A 175 19.40 -12.86 -5.20
C HIS A 175 19.64 -12.16 -6.53
N VAL A 176 19.54 -12.91 -7.61
CA VAL A 176 19.36 -12.36 -8.95
C VAL A 176 17.93 -12.61 -9.38
N VAL A 177 17.23 -11.58 -9.81
CA VAL A 177 15.93 -11.70 -10.46
C VAL A 177 16.16 -11.64 -11.97
N ALA A 178 15.82 -12.74 -12.65
CA ALA A 178 15.92 -12.84 -14.10
C ALA A 178 14.82 -12.06 -14.80
N PRO A 179 14.97 -11.67 -16.08
CA PRO A 179 13.90 -11.02 -16.87
C PRO A 179 12.63 -11.87 -16.99
N THR A 180 12.73 -13.18 -16.77
CA THR A 180 11.60 -14.13 -16.73
C THR A 180 10.81 -14.05 -15.41
N GLY A 181 11.27 -13.24 -14.44
CA GLY A 181 10.70 -13.17 -13.11
C GLY A 181 11.15 -14.28 -12.16
N GLN A 182 12.06 -15.15 -12.58
CA GLN A 182 12.61 -16.19 -11.72
C GLN A 182 13.66 -15.60 -10.77
N ARG A 183 13.62 -15.92 -9.49
CA ARG A 183 14.63 -15.52 -8.50
C ARG A 183 15.65 -16.65 -8.31
N HIS A 184 16.90 -16.29 -8.23
CA HIS A 184 18.02 -17.18 -8.00
C HIS A 184 18.76 -16.75 -6.76
N GLU A 185 18.97 -17.64 -5.80
CA GLU A 185 19.79 -17.36 -4.63
C GLU A 185 21.25 -17.20 -5.02
N VAL A 186 21.94 -16.25 -4.40
CA VAL A 186 23.37 -15.99 -4.60
C VAL A 186 24.05 -15.94 -3.23
N LYS A 187 25.20 -16.61 -3.12
CA LYS A 187 25.91 -16.78 -1.87
C LYS A 187 26.29 -15.47 -1.18
N ASP A 188 26.80 -14.51 -1.95
CA ASP A 188 27.38 -13.28 -1.44
C ASP A 188 27.38 -12.16 -2.49
N LYS A 189 27.75 -10.96 -2.04
CA LYS A 189 27.83 -9.76 -2.86
C LYS A 189 28.89 -9.86 -3.97
N GLU A 190 30.03 -10.50 -3.66
CA GLU A 190 31.10 -10.68 -4.63
C GLU A 190 30.65 -11.54 -5.81
N THR A 191 29.79 -12.53 -5.55
CA THR A 191 29.17 -13.33 -6.60
C THR A 191 28.24 -12.51 -7.48
N LEU A 192 27.43 -11.58 -6.91
CA LEU A 192 26.62 -10.64 -7.71
C LEU A 192 27.48 -9.76 -8.62
N GLU A 193 28.58 -9.24 -8.11
CA GLU A 193 29.52 -8.43 -8.88
C GLU A 193 30.17 -9.26 -10.01
N ALA A 194 30.55 -10.51 -9.72
CA ALA A 194 31.09 -11.43 -10.73
C ALA A 194 30.08 -11.81 -11.83
N LEU A 195 28.80 -11.86 -11.50
CA LEU A 195 27.72 -12.08 -12.47
C LEU A 195 27.38 -10.81 -13.28
N GLY A 196 28.00 -9.68 -12.98
CA GLY A 196 27.76 -8.41 -13.68
C GLY A 196 26.40 -7.76 -13.36
N THR A 197 25.70 -8.23 -12.34
CA THR A 197 24.38 -7.69 -11.96
C THR A 197 24.48 -6.57 -10.91
N GLY A 198 25.62 -6.51 -10.21
CA GLY A 198 25.81 -5.59 -9.08
C GLY A 198 24.80 -5.81 -7.94
N VAL A 199 24.97 -5.03 -6.86
CA VAL A 199 23.93 -4.95 -5.83
C VAL A 199 22.99 -3.81 -6.24
N GLY A 200 21.81 -4.19 -6.70
CA GLY A 200 20.73 -3.26 -7.06
C GLY A 200 19.92 -2.80 -5.85
N ALA A 201 18.63 -2.58 -6.06
CA ALA A 201 17.72 -2.12 -5.03
C ALA A 201 17.56 -3.16 -3.90
N ARG A 202 17.31 -2.66 -2.69
CA ARG A 202 16.81 -3.50 -1.60
C ARG A 202 15.34 -3.84 -1.89
N VAL A 203 15.02 -5.15 -1.88
CA VAL A 203 13.67 -5.65 -2.12
C VAL A 203 13.26 -6.54 -0.94
N PRO A 204 12.18 -6.23 -0.21
CA PRO A 204 11.73 -7.05 0.90
C PRO A 204 11.53 -8.51 0.51
N TRP A 205 11.89 -9.43 1.43
CA TRP A 205 11.71 -10.87 1.21
C TRP A 205 10.25 -11.25 0.90
N GLU A 206 9.30 -10.56 1.51
CA GLU A 206 7.87 -10.74 1.29
C GLU A 206 7.46 -10.57 -0.18
N ILE A 207 8.18 -9.74 -0.92
CA ILE A 207 7.97 -9.54 -2.37
C ILE A 207 8.74 -10.59 -3.18
N LEU A 208 10.01 -10.81 -2.85
CA LEU A 208 10.84 -11.79 -3.58
C LEU A 208 10.29 -13.21 -3.52
N ARG A 209 9.75 -13.62 -2.37
CA ARG A 209 9.16 -14.95 -2.20
C ARG A 209 7.93 -15.21 -3.06
N LEU A 210 7.31 -14.19 -3.64
CA LEU A 210 6.19 -14.34 -4.58
C LEU A 210 6.66 -14.85 -5.95
N LEU A 211 7.95 -14.69 -6.27
CA LEU A 211 8.54 -15.11 -7.53
C LEU A 211 8.93 -16.61 -7.47
N PRO A 212 8.88 -17.32 -8.61
CA PRO A 212 9.32 -18.70 -8.67
C PRO A 212 10.82 -18.80 -8.37
N GLU A 213 11.20 -19.85 -7.67
CA GLU A 213 12.58 -20.14 -7.33
C GLU A 213 13.28 -20.86 -8.48
N GLY A 214 14.45 -20.38 -8.84
CA GLY A 214 15.39 -21.02 -9.74
C GLY A 214 16.55 -21.67 -8.99
N SER A 215 17.42 -22.36 -9.71
CA SER A 215 18.64 -22.92 -9.14
C SER A 215 19.53 -21.82 -8.56
N ALA A 216 20.18 -22.10 -7.42
CA ALA A 216 21.16 -21.18 -6.86
C ALA A 216 22.29 -20.91 -7.87
N LEU A 217 22.73 -19.65 -7.94
CA LEU A 217 23.85 -19.27 -8.82
C LEU A 217 25.14 -19.23 -8.01
N SER A 218 26.15 -19.96 -8.50
CA SER A 218 27.49 -19.94 -7.96
C SER A 218 28.51 -19.53 -9.03
N ARG A 219 29.62 -18.97 -8.57
CA ARG A 219 30.75 -18.61 -9.46
C ARG A 219 31.29 -19.83 -10.24
N GLU A 220 31.26 -21.00 -9.61
CA GLU A 220 31.72 -22.25 -10.23
C GLU A 220 30.81 -22.68 -11.39
N GLN A 221 29.50 -22.53 -11.22
CA GLN A 221 28.53 -22.81 -12.29
C GLN A 221 28.63 -21.82 -13.45
N ALA A 222 28.85 -20.53 -13.17
CA ALA A 222 29.03 -19.51 -14.20
C ALA A 222 30.27 -19.79 -15.07
N LEU A 223 31.32 -20.32 -14.51
CA LEU A 223 32.56 -20.68 -15.24
C LEU A 223 32.42 -21.94 -16.08
N GLN A 224 31.52 -22.87 -15.74
CA GLN A 224 31.27 -24.09 -16.48
C GLN A 224 30.51 -23.89 -17.78
N VAL A 225 29.73 -22.81 -17.90
CA VAL A 225 28.94 -22.48 -19.10
C VAL A 225 29.77 -21.77 -20.17
N SER A 226 30.96 -21.32 -19.83
CA SER A 226 31.88 -20.56 -20.72
C SER A 226 32.99 -21.42 -21.38
N SER A 227 32.89 -22.74 -21.27
CA SER A 227 33.85 -23.70 -21.87
C SER A 227 33.11 -24.59 -22.95
#